data_681834bd421a4cbe114706fb5b95385a
#
_entry.id   681834bd421a4cbe114706fb5b95385a
#
_cell.length_a   1.000
_cell.length_b   1.000
_cell.length_c   1.000
_cell.angle_alpha   90.00
_cell.angle_beta   90.00
_cell.angle_gamma   90.00
#
_symmetry.space_group_name_H-M   'P 1'
#
loop_
_entity.id
_entity.type
_entity.pdbx_description
1 polymer ?
#
loop_
_entity_poly.entity_id
_entity_poly.type
_entity_poly.pdbx_seq_one_letter_code
_entity_poly.pdbx_strand_id
1 'polypeptide(L)'
;YIMKYETFKDVRLVGAPPSSIGKFGGDTDNWMWPRHTGDFALYRIYCAPDGTPAEYSVENVAYQPKHHLPIQLNGVENGDYTMIFGFPGSTDRYLTSYGVKEALDITNQTTVDIRDEKLAIMKVGMDASKRTKIQYAAKYAQTSNYWKYFIGQSKGLKSMKVYDKKVAIE
;
A
#
# COMPACT_ATOMS: atom_id res chain seq x y z
N TYR A 1 -0.19 -1.27 -25.69
CA TYR A 1 -0.64 -2.61 -25.33
C TYR A 1 -2.16 -2.65 -25.26
N ILE A 2 -2.76 -3.76 -25.70
CA ILE A 2 -4.18 -4.03 -25.54
C ILE A 2 -4.31 -5.09 -24.45
N MET A 3 -5.04 -4.77 -23.38
CA MET A 3 -5.33 -5.71 -22.29
C MET A 3 -6.81 -6.08 -22.34
N LYS A 4 -7.09 -7.38 -22.32
CA LYS A 4 -8.45 -7.89 -22.16
C LYS A 4 -8.64 -8.30 -20.71
N TYR A 5 -9.67 -7.76 -20.06
CA TYR A 5 -10.02 -8.06 -18.68
C TYR A 5 -11.27 -8.93 -18.62
N GLU A 6 -11.30 -9.82 -17.65
CA GLU A 6 -12.49 -10.51 -17.20
C GLU A 6 -12.73 -10.10 -15.75
N THR A 7 -13.92 -9.61 -15.44
CA THR A 7 -14.22 -9.02 -14.12
C THR A 7 -15.22 -9.90 -13.38
N PHE A 8 -14.80 -10.42 -12.23
CA PHE A 8 -15.65 -11.17 -11.31
C PHE A 8 -16.12 -10.28 -10.17
N LYS A 9 -17.41 -10.31 -9.85
CA LYS A 9 -18.01 -9.46 -8.82
C LYS A 9 -18.33 -10.21 -7.52
N ASP A 10 -18.49 -11.53 -7.57
CA ASP A 10 -18.67 -12.35 -6.36
C ASP A 10 -17.31 -12.78 -5.79
N VAL A 11 -16.78 -11.96 -4.90
CA VAL A 11 -15.50 -12.21 -4.21
C VAL A 11 -15.75 -12.28 -2.71
N ARG A 12 -15.44 -13.43 -2.09
CA ARG A 12 -15.73 -13.69 -0.70
C ARG A 12 -14.45 -13.79 0.13
N LEU A 13 -14.47 -13.19 1.32
CA LEU A 13 -13.38 -13.30 2.27
C LEU A 13 -13.34 -14.75 2.82
N VAL A 14 -12.19 -15.39 2.69
CA VAL A 14 -11.92 -16.71 3.27
C VAL A 14 -11.32 -16.57 4.67
N GLY A 15 -10.36 -15.66 4.84
CA GLY A 15 -9.73 -15.40 6.10
C GLY A 15 -8.72 -14.27 6.06
N ALA A 16 -8.48 -13.70 7.22
CA ALA A 16 -7.43 -12.72 7.49
C ALA A 16 -6.97 -12.89 8.94
N PRO A 17 -5.73 -12.56 9.28
CA PRO A 17 -5.27 -12.60 10.66
C PRO A 17 -5.99 -11.53 11.48
N PRO A 18 -6.09 -11.68 12.81
CA PRO A 18 -6.56 -10.62 13.68
C PRO A 18 -5.62 -9.40 13.57
N SER A 19 -6.13 -8.20 13.84
CA SER A 19 -5.36 -6.95 13.72
C SER A 19 -4.11 -6.90 14.60
N SER A 20 -4.09 -7.67 15.70
CA SER A 20 -2.90 -7.85 16.55
C SER A 20 -1.73 -8.54 15.85
N ILE A 21 -1.97 -9.25 14.77
CA ILE A 21 -0.98 -9.89 13.90
C ILE A 21 -0.85 -9.12 12.59
N GLY A 22 -1.98 -8.88 11.92
CA GLY A 22 -2.02 -8.22 10.61
C GLY A 22 -1.55 -6.77 10.62
N LYS A 23 -1.64 -6.11 11.77
CA LYS A 23 -1.14 -4.74 11.99
C LYS A 23 -0.24 -4.67 13.23
N PHE A 24 0.59 -5.68 13.45
CA PHE A 24 1.55 -5.70 14.55
C PHE A 24 2.49 -4.49 14.45
N GLY A 25 2.71 -3.81 15.59
CA GLY A 25 3.47 -2.56 15.65
C GLY A 25 2.73 -1.31 15.19
N GLY A 26 1.55 -1.46 14.57
CA GLY A 26 0.67 -0.37 14.16
C GLY A 26 1.37 0.69 13.30
N ASP A 27 1.03 1.95 13.53
CA ASP A 27 1.66 3.08 12.82
C ASP A 27 3.09 3.35 13.30
N THR A 28 3.49 2.89 14.50
CA THR A 28 4.85 3.07 15.03
C THR A 28 5.87 2.35 14.16
N ASP A 29 5.57 1.13 13.71
CA ASP A 29 6.47 0.31 12.90
C ASP A 29 6.30 0.55 11.39
N ASN A 30 5.37 1.40 10.97
CA ASN A 30 5.22 1.73 9.56
C ASN A 30 6.48 2.44 9.03
N TRP A 31 7.00 1.99 7.89
CA TRP A 31 8.28 2.39 7.30
C TRP A 31 9.53 2.01 8.14
N MET A 32 9.36 1.11 9.10
CA MET A 32 10.47 0.61 9.93
C MET A 32 10.91 -0.79 9.47
N TRP A 33 12.14 -1.11 9.72
CA TRP A 33 12.76 -2.42 9.49
C TRP A 33 13.49 -2.88 10.76
N PRO A 34 13.44 -4.17 11.13
CA PRO A 34 12.70 -5.28 10.50
C PRO A 34 11.19 -5.23 10.78
N ARG A 35 10.42 -5.94 9.93
CA ARG A 35 8.96 -6.04 10.05
C ARG A 35 8.58 -7.39 10.65
N HIS A 36 7.60 -7.35 11.57
CA HIS A 36 7.03 -8.55 12.21
C HIS A 36 5.52 -8.68 11.96
N THR A 37 5.01 -7.93 11.01
CA THR A 37 3.59 -7.89 10.64
C THR A 37 3.24 -9.08 9.76
N GLY A 38 2.19 -9.82 10.10
CA GLY A 38 1.59 -10.85 9.25
C GLY A 38 0.36 -10.30 8.53
N ASP A 39 0.56 -9.35 7.62
CA ASP A 39 -0.53 -8.67 6.89
C ASP A 39 -0.86 -9.40 5.61
N PHE A 40 -1.91 -10.22 5.67
CA PHE A 40 -2.45 -10.93 4.52
C PHE A 40 -3.97 -11.09 4.61
N ALA A 41 -4.60 -11.30 3.46
CA ALA A 41 -5.99 -11.69 3.37
C ALA A 41 -6.19 -12.71 2.25
N LEU A 42 -7.04 -13.69 2.48
CA LEU A 42 -7.41 -14.71 1.51
C LEU A 42 -8.82 -14.47 1.03
N TYR A 43 -8.98 -14.40 -0.27
CA TYR A 43 -10.27 -14.26 -0.94
C TYR A 43 -10.50 -15.43 -1.89
N ARG A 44 -11.78 -15.77 -2.08
CA ARG A 44 -12.19 -16.76 -3.09
C ARG A 44 -13.14 -16.10 -4.08
N ILE A 45 -12.87 -16.29 -5.36
CA ILE A 45 -13.71 -15.83 -6.45
C ILE A 45 -14.77 -16.88 -6.73
N TYR A 46 -16.01 -16.44 -6.92
CA TYR A 46 -17.14 -17.25 -7.31
C TYR A 46 -17.69 -16.77 -8.67
N CYS A 47 -18.29 -17.69 -9.39
CA CYS A 47 -18.88 -17.47 -10.72
C CYS A 47 -20.17 -18.27 -10.87
N ALA A 48 -20.94 -18.01 -11.92
CA ALA A 48 -22.06 -18.84 -12.28
C ALA A 48 -21.64 -20.32 -12.51
N PRO A 49 -22.53 -21.30 -12.41
CA PRO A 49 -22.21 -22.72 -12.62
C PRO A 49 -21.56 -23.06 -13.96
N ASP A 50 -21.78 -22.22 -14.98
CA ASP A 50 -21.15 -22.33 -16.31
C ASP A 50 -19.73 -21.72 -16.38
N GLY A 51 -19.23 -21.15 -15.27
CA GLY A 51 -17.92 -20.51 -15.18
C GLY A 51 -17.88 -19.04 -15.59
N THR A 52 -19.00 -18.46 -16.01
CA THR A 52 -19.04 -17.03 -16.40
C THR A 52 -19.08 -16.10 -15.18
N PRO A 53 -18.52 -14.87 -15.28
CA PRO A 53 -18.65 -13.86 -14.23
C PRO A 53 -20.11 -13.54 -13.90
N ALA A 54 -20.43 -13.48 -12.61
CA ALA A 54 -21.77 -13.21 -12.11
C ALA A 54 -21.77 -12.27 -10.92
N GLU A 55 -22.92 -11.63 -10.66
CA GLU A 55 -23.20 -10.97 -9.38
C GLU A 55 -23.33 -12.02 -8.27
N TYR A 56 -23.29 -11.59 -7.01
CA TYR A 56 -23.45 -12.49 -5.87
C TYR A 56 -24.74 -13.32 -5.96
N SER A 57 -24.59 -14.63 -5.82
CA SER A 57 -25.70 -15.57 -5.69
C SER A 57 -25.27 -16.74 -4.81
N VAL A 58 -26.22 -17.33 -4.09
CA VAL A 58 -25.98 -18.56 -3.31
C VAL A 58 -25.72 -19.77 -4.21
N GLU A 59 -26.17 -19.71 -5.47
CA GLU A 59 -25.98 -20.75 -6.49
C GLU A 59 -24.59 -20.68 -7.15
N ASN A 60 -23.84 -19.60 -6.93
CA ASN A 60 -22.51 -19.47 -7.52
C ASN A 60 -21.55 -20.51 -6.94
N VAL A 61 -20.70 -21.02 -7.83
CA VAL A 61 -19.66 -22.00 -7.51
C VAL A 61 -18.28 -21.35 -7.45
N ALA A 62 -17.33 -21.97 -6.77
CA ALA A 62 -15.95 -21.50 -6.72
C ALA A 62 -15.34 -21.52 -8.13
N TYR A 63 -14.79 -20.38 -8.57
CA TYR A 63 -14.15 -20.25 -9.88
C TYR A 63 -12.94 -21.17 -9.97
N GLN A 64 -12.85 -21.90 -11.08
CA GLN A 64 -11.72 -22.78 -11.40
C GLN A 64 -10.85 -22.12 -12.49
N PRO A 65 -9.70 -21.50 -12.11
CA PRO A 65 -8.83 -20.86 -13.09
C PRO A 65 -8.18 -21.89 -14.01
N LYS A 66 -7.95 -21.51 -15.26
CA LYS A 66 -7.22 -22.35 -16.24
C LYS A 66 -5.78 -22.60 -15.81
N HIS A 67 -5.20 -21.69 -15.04
CA HIS A 67 -3.86 -21.76 -14.49
C HIS A 67 -3.81 -21.08 -13.13
N HIS A 68 -2.95 -21.55 -12.27
CA HIS A 68 -2.63 -20.93 -10.98
C HIS A 68 -1.13 -20.96 -10.73
N LEU A 69 -0.64 -20.03 -9.93
CA LEU A 69 0.75 -20.03 -9.49
C LEU A 69 0.94 -21.03 -8.35
N PRO A 70 1.92 -21.95 -8.46
CA PRO A 70 2.23 -22.86 -7.35
C PRO A 70 2.83 -22.09 -6.17
N ILE A 71 2.54 -22.59 -4.96
CA ILE A 71 3.13 -22.03 -3.73
C ILE A 71 4.41 -22.78 -3.43
N GLN A 72 5.53 -22.06 -3.36
CA GLN A 72 6.81 -22.59 -2.93
C GLN A 72 7.00 -22.36 -1.43
N LEU A 73 7.21 -23.42 -0.67
CA LEU A 73 7.38 -23.36 0.79
C LEU A 73 8.84 -23.32 1.24
N ASN A 74 9.78 -23.61 0.35
CA ASN A 74 11.23 -23.63 0.66
C ASN A 74 11.84 -22.24 0.80
N GLY A 75 11.09 -21.18 0.49
CA GLY A 75 11.61 -19.81 0.48
C GLY A 75 12.50 -19.51 -0.71
N VAL A 76 13.35 -18.51 -0.57
CA VAL A 76 14.30 -18.04 -1.60
C VAL A 76 15.68 -17.92 -0.98
N GLU A 77 16.71 -18.14 -1.81
CA GLU A 77 18.12 -18.00 -1.42
C GLU A 77 18.77 -16.79 -2.10
N ASN A 78 19.95 -16.42 -1.64
CA ASN A 78 20.69 -15.33 -2.24
C ASN A 78 21.14 -15.68 -3.67
N GLY A 79 20.70 -14.90 -4.65
CA GLY A 79 20.95 -15.13 -6.07
C GLY A 79 19.77 -15.71 -6.84
N ASP A 80 18.70 -16.11 -6.16
CA ASP A 80 17.47 -16.54 -6.82
C ASP A 80 16.79 -15.39 -7.57
N TYR A 81 16.16 -15.72 -8.69
CA TYR A 81 15.34 -14.77 -9.42
C TYR A 81 14.02 -14.55 -8.68
N THR A 82 13.71 -13.30 -8.39
CA THR A 82 12.43 -12.89 -7.79
C THR A 82 11.74 -11.82 -8.61
N MET A 83 10.41 -11.84 -8.66
CA MET A 83 9.61 -10.90 -9.42
C MET A 83 8.32 -10.57 -8.70
N ILE A 84 7.88 -9.32 -8.80
CA ILE A 84 6.58 -8.86 -8.31
C ILE A 84 5.71 -8.48 -9.50
N PHE A 85 4.49 -9.03 -9.56
CA PHE A 85 3.46 -8.59 -10.49
C PHE A 85 2.66 -7.43 -9.90
N GLY A 86 2.45 -6.39 -10.68
CA GLY A 86 1.61 -5.27 -10.28
C GLY A 86 1.88 -4.02 -11.09
N PHE A 87 1.22 -2.95 -10.69
CA PHE A 87 1.43 -1.61 -11.24
C PHE A 87 2.25 -0.82 -10.23
N PRO A 88 3.56 -0.63 -10.46
CA PRO A 88 4.40 0.16 -9.56
C PRO A 88 3.92 1.61 -9.54
N GLY A 89 4.18 2.29 -8.43
CA GLY A 89 3.99 3.74 -8.34
C GLY A 89 5.00 4.51 -9.21
N SER A 90 5.18 5.76 -8.91
CA SER A 90 6.15 6.63 -9.58
C SER A 90 7.39 6.85 -8.71
N THR A 91 8.53 7.07 -9.34
CA THR A 91 9.75 7.54 -8.70
C THR A 91 10.34 8.67 -9.55
N ASP A 92 10.83 9.71 -8.88
CA ASP A 92 11.45 10.88 -9.51
C ASP A 92 12.99 10.77 -9.48
N ARG A 93 13.48 9.74 -10.16
CA ARG A 93 14.93 9.41 -10.16
C ARG A 93 15.82 10.49 -10.79
N TYR A 94 15.30 11.18 -11.79
CA TYR A 94 16.06 12.07 -12.65
C TYR A 94 15.75 13.55 -12.44
N LEU A 95 15.25 13.93 -11.26
CA LEU A 95 15.07 15.35 -10.94
C LEU A 95 16.40 16.11 -10.97
N THR A 96 16.32 17.35 -11.44
CA THR A 96 17.41 18.33 -11.32
C THR A 96 17.55 18.80 -9.86
N SER A 97 18.62 19.55 -9.55
CA SER A 97 18.79 20.19 -8.24
C SER A 97 17.59 21.07 -7.89
N TYR A 98 17.04 21.80 -8.84
CA TYR A 98 15.84 22.63 -8.68
C TYR A 98 14.61 21.79 -8.29
N GLY A 99 14.40 20.65 -8.94
CA GLY A 99 13.29 19.75 -8.58
C GLY A 99 13.46 19.12 -7.20
N VAL A 100 14.69 18.78 -6.80
CA VAL A 100 14.98 18.32 -5.43
C VAL A 100 14.70 19.42 -4.42
N LYS A 101 15.06 20.65 -4.71
CA LYS A 101 14.80 21.82 -3.85
C LYS A 101 13.31 22.08 -3.72
N GLU A 102 12.57 22.07 -4.82
CA GLU A 102 11.10 22.20 -4.82
C GLU A 102 10.43 21.11 -3.97
N ALA A 103 10.87 19.85 -4.13
CA ALA A 103 10.35 18.74 -3.32
C ALA A 103 10.59 18.97 -1.82
N LEU A 104 11.79 19.43 -1.43
CA LEU A 104 12.15 19.65 -0.02
C LEU A 104 11.46 20.86 0.60
N ASP A 105 11.43 21.98 -0.10
CA ASP A 105 11.04 23.27 0.47
C ASP A 105 9.54 23.54 0.33
N ILE A 106 8.88 22.94 -0.66
CA ILE A 106 7.49 23.24 -1.00
C ILE A 106 6.63 21.99 -0.90
N THR A 107 6.83 21.02 -1.78
CA THR A 107 5.90 19.91 -1.96
C THR A 107 5.77 19.03 -0.71
N ASN A 108 6.91 18.58 -0.17
CA ASN A 108 6.93 17.70 0.97
C ASN A 108 6.45 18.40 2.24
N GLN A 109 6.95 19.61 2.50
CA GLN A 109 6.59 20.37 3.68
C GLN A 109 5.10 20.69 3.71
N THR A 110 4.57 21.24 2.62
CA THR A 110 3.13 21.54 2.51
C THR A 110 2.26 20.30 2.67
N THR A 111 2.70 19.17 2.08
CA THR A 111 1.97 17.90 2.21
C THR A 111 1.97 17.40 3.65
N VAL A 112 3.10 17.51 4.35
CA VAL A 112 3.22 17.10 5.75
C VAL A 112 2.31 17.93 6.64
N ASP A 113 2.33 19.26 6.51
CA ASP A 113 1.55 20.18 7.33
C ASP A 113 0.03 19.95 7.16
N ILE A 114 -0.45 19.88 5.90
CA ILE A 114 -1.87 19.63 5.63
C ILE A 114 -2.32 18.25 6.14
N ARG A 115 -1.47 17.24 6.02
CA ARG A 115 -1.81 15.89 6.48
C ARG A 115 -1.79 15.77 7.98
N ASP A 116 -0.90 16.47 8.66
CA ASP A 116 -0.84 16.51 10.12
C ASP A 116 -2.15 17.03 10.71
N GLU A 117 -2.60 18.19 10.26
CA GLU A 117 -3.89 18.77 10.64
C GLU A 117 -5.06 17.82 10.35
N LYS A 118 -5.07 17.24 9.15
CA LYS A 118 -6.10 16.29 8.75
C LYS A 118 -6.13 15.05 9.64
N LEU A 119 -4.99 14.50 10.00
CA LEU A 119 -4.88 13.35 10.87
C LEU A 119 -5.34 13.67 12.29
N ALA A 120 -4.98 14.85 12.81
CA ALA A 120 -5.43 15.33 14.11
C ALA A 120 -6.97 15.43 14.19
N ILE A 121 -7.61 16.06 13.21
CA ILE A 121 -9.06 16.18 13.13
C ILE A 121 -9.73 14.80 13.02
N MET A 122 -9.23 13.94 12.13
CA MET A 122 -9.79 12.59 11.95
C MET A 122 -9.66 11.77 13.23
N LYS A 123 -8.55 11.89 13.95
CA LYS A 123 -8.28 11.16 15.19
C LYS A 123 -9.29 11.51 16.28
N VAL A 124 -9.60 12.78 16.47
CA VAL A 124 -10.62 13.23 17.43
C VAL A 124 -11.97 12.55 17.15
N GLY A 125 -12.43 12.55 15.90
CA GLY A 125 -13.67 11.89 15.53
C GLY A 125 -13.65 10.37 15.69
N MET A 126 -12.51 9.75 15.38
CA MET A 126 -12.33 8.29 15.51
C MET A 126 -12.26 7.83 16.97
N ASP A 127 -11.68 8.64 17.85
CA ASP A 127 -11.59 8.33 19.28
C ASP A 127 -12.95 8.51 19.98
N ALA A 128 -13.77 9.44 19.49
CA ALA A 128 -15.10 9.70 20.05
C ALA A 128 -16.15 8.64 19.67
N SER A 129 -15.98 7.89 18.59
CA SER A 129 -16.99 6.97 18.07
C SER A 129 -16.41 5.75 17.36
N LYS A 130 -16.80 4.54 17.84
CA LYS A 130 -16.46 3.27 17.17
C LYS A 130 -16.94 3.23 15.72
N ARG A 131 -18.12 3.76 15.42
CA ARG A 131 -18.67 3.85 14.07
C ARG A 131 -17.79 4.70 13.19
N THR A 132 -17.44 5.92 13.65
CA THR A 132 -16.55 6.83 12.94
C THR A 132 -15.16 6.20 12.74
N LYS A 133 -14.63 5.50 13.75
CA LYS A 133 -13.36 4.79 13.64
C LYS A 133 -13.36 3.77 12.49
N ILE A 134 -14.42 2.98 12.36
CA ILE A 134 -14.54 2.00 11.26
C ILE A 134 -14.64 2.70 9.91
N GLN A 135 -15.45 3.75 9.80
CA GLN A 135 -15.66 4.50 8.55
C GLN A 135 -14.39 5.20 8.04
N TYR A 136 -13.56 5.69 8.95
CA TYR A 136 -12.36 6.46 8.61
C TYR A 136 -11.06 5.67 8.67
N ALA A 137 -11.05 4.42 9.16
CA ALA A 137 -9.84 3.63 9.38
C ALA A 137 -8.94 3.54 8.13
N ALA A 138 -9.52 3.20 6.98
CA ALA A 138 -8.77 3.09 5.73
C ALA A 138 -8.21 4.45 5.28
N LYS A 139 -9.02 5.51 5.37
CA LYS A 139 -8.62 6.87 4.98
C LYS A 139 -7.55 7.45 5.89
N TYR A 140 -7.68 7.20 7.19
CA TYR A 140 -6.66 7.57 8.17
C TYR A 140 -5.33 6.88 7.88
N ALA A 141 -5.35 5.56 7.68
CA ALA A 141 -4.16 4.77 7.37
C ALA A 141 -3.48 5.25 6.07
N GLN A 142 -4.24 5.51 5.00
CA GLN A 142 -3.72 6.04 3.76
C GLN A 142 -3.09 7.43 3.94
N THR A 143 -3.76 8.32 4.69
CA THR A 143 -3.26 9.68 4.96
C THR A 143 -1.98 9.63 5.79
N SER A 144 -1.94 8.81 6.85
CA SER A 144 -0.77 8.60 7.71
C SER A 144 0.42 8.00 6.96
N ASN A 145 0.16 7.03 6.07
CA ASN A 145 1.22 6.39 5.28
C ASN A 145 1.98 7.41 4.43
N TYR A 146 1.28 8.26 3.69
CA TYR A 146 1.92 9.32 2.89
C TYR A 146 2.52 10.43 3.75
N TRP A 147 1.92 10.79 4.86
CA TRP A 147 2.49 11.74 5.81
C TRP A 147 3.87 11.29 6.27
N LYS A 148 4.00 10.05 6.72
CA LYS A 148 5.29 9.46 7.11
C LYS A 148 6.27 9.36 5.95
N TYR A 149 5.79 9.01 4.76
CA TYR A 149 6.61 8.93 3.55
C TYR A 149 7.31 10.26 3.26
N PHE A 150 6.59 11.37 3.23
CA PHE A 150 7.16 12.68 2.92
C PHE A 150 8.10 13.21 4.02
N ILE A 151 7.82 12.89 5.29
CA ILE A 151 8.76 13.16 6.40
C ILE A 151 10.06 12.37 6.17
N GLY A 152 9.96 11.08 5.91
CA GLY A 152 11.10 10.19 5.68
C GLY A 152 11.89 10.58 4.45
N GLN A 153 11.22 10.91 3.35
CA GLN A 153 11.85 11.37 2.11
C GLN A 153 12.66 12.65 2.34
N SER A 154 12.07 13.65 3.00
CA SER A 154 12.75 14.91 3.31
C SER A 154 13.99 14.70 4.20
N LYS A 155 13.85 13.83 5.21
CA LYS A 155 14.99 13.46 6.08
C LYS A 155 16.08 12.75 5.29
N GLY A 156 15.71 11.80 4.42
CA GLY A 156 16.66 11.05 3.59
C GLY A 156 17.40 11.94 2.59
N LEU A 157 16.67 12.79 1.85
CA LEU A 157 17.26 13.70 0.88
C LEU A 157 18.27 14.68 1.51
N LYS A 158 17.92 15.21 2.71
CA LYS A 158 18.81 16.08 3.48
C LYS A 158 20.04 15.33 4.00
N SER A 159 19.84 14.19 4.64
CA SER A 159 20.91 13.36 5.22
C SER A 159 21.94 12.91 4.18
N MET A 160 21.47 12.54 2.99
CA MET A 160 22.31 12.10 1.88
C MET A 160 22.88 13.23 1.03
N LYS A 161 22.57 14.49 1.38
CA LYS A 161 22.99 15.70 0.63
C LYS A 161 22.68 15.60 -0.87
N VAL A 162 21.45 15.14 -1.20
CA VAL A 162 21.08 14.86 -2.58
C VAL A 162 21.06 16.13 -3.43
N TYR A 163 20.63 17.26 -2.88
CA TYR A 163 20.68 18.56 -3.55
C TYR A 163 22.09 18.90 -3.99
N ASP A 164 23.07 18.87 -3.07
CA ASP A 164 24.47 19.22 -3.38
C ASP A 164 25.08 18.29 -4.44
N LYS A 165 24.74 16.99 -4.37
CA LYS A 165 25.19 16.01 -5.38
C LYS A 165 24.63 16.31 -6.77
N LYS A 166 23.37 16.78 -6.84
CA LYS A 166 22.76 17.15 -8.12
C LYS A 166 23.40 18.41 -8.71
N VAL A 167 23.59 19.45 -7.89
CA VAL A 167 24.31 20.67 -8.29
C VAL A 167 25.71 20.35 -8.83
N ALA A 168 26.42 19.39 -8.20
CA ALA A 168 27.77 19.02 -8.65
C ALA A 168 27.82 18.25 -9.98
N ILE A 169 26.68 17.70 -10.44
CA ILE A 169 26.57 16.98 -11.72
C ILE A 169 26.12 17.94 -12.84
N GLU A 170 25.35 18.96 -12.51
CA GLU A 170 24.83 19.99 -13.43
C GLU A 170 25.86 21.05 -13.78
#